data_bd05c0b5246ec3b3ad0fa31258c09db8
#
_entry.id   bd05c0b5246ec3b3ad0fa31258c09db8
#
_cell.length_a   1.000
_cell.length_b   1.000
_cell.length_c   1.000
_cell.angle_alpha   90.00
_cell.angle_beta   90.00
_cell.angle_gamma   90.00
#
_symmetry.space_group_name_H-M   'P 1'
#
loop_
_entity.id
_entity.type
_entity.pdbx_description
1 polymer ?
#
loop_
_entity_poly.entity_id
_entity_poly.type
_entity_poly.pdbx_seq_one_letter_code
_entity_poly.pdbx_strand_id
1 'polypeptide(L)' 'MADIKITKDMCIGDVLDMDTGCAEYFFEIGMHCLGCPASRGETIEQACEVHGTDVDALLEKLNNYFSNK' A
#
# COMPACT_ATOMS: atom_id res chain seq x y z
N MET A 1 -20.11 -7.24 5.65
CA MET A 1 -18.99 -6.68 4.99
C MET A 1 -18.14 -5.86 5.88
N ALA A 2 -16.90 -6.17 5.93
CA ALA A 2 -15.98 -5.43 6.75
C ALA A 2 -15.55 -4.15 6.03
N ASP A 3 -15.60 -3.05 6.73
CA ASP A 3 -15.03 -1.82 6.20
C ASP A 3 -13.55 -1.84 6.47
N ILE A 4 -12.78 -2.21 5.45
CA ILE A 4 -11.34 -2.23 5.55
C ILE A 4 -10.84 -0.82 5.32
N LYS A 5 -10.16 -0.28 6.32
CA LYS A 5 -9.56 1.04 6.19
C LYS A 5 -8.04 0.90 6.21
N ILE A 6 -7.42 1.32 5.14
CA ILE A 6 -5.97 1.29 5.02
C ILE A 6 -5.41 2.57 5.60
N THR A 7 -4.44 2.44 6.50
CA THR A 7 -3.79 3.59 7.13
C THR A 7 -2.31 3.61 6.78
N LYS A 8 -1.70 4.77 6.95
CA LYS A 8 -0.29 4.96 6.61
C LYS A 8 0.65 4.15 7.51
N ASP A 9 0.17 3.75 8.68
CA ASP A 9 0.97 2.99 9.64
C ASP A 9 1.01 1.49 9.34
N MET A 10 0.19 1.04 8.42
CA MET A 10 0.15 -0.37 8.06
C MET A 10 1.35 -0.74 7.20
N CYS A 11 1.89 -1.94 7.44
CA CYS A 11 2.99 -2.43 6.64
C CYS A 11 2.51 -2.84 5.26
N ILE A 12 3.32 -2.58 4.25
CA ILE A 12 2.98 -2.93 2.86
C ILE A 12 2.70 -4.43 2.74
N GLY A 13 3.50 -5.26 3.40
CA GLY A 13 3.30 -6.70 3.38
C GLY A 13 1.94 -7.10 3.90
N ASP A 14 1.48 -6.46 4.96
CA ASP A 14 0.17 -6.76 5.54
C ASP A 14 -0.95 -6.40 4.57
N VAL A 15 -0.82 -5.26 3.89
CA VAL A 15 -1.82 -4.83 2.91
C VAL A 15 -1.84 -5.78 1.72
N LEU A 16 -0.68 -6.21 1.25
CA LEU A 16 -0.58 -7.15 0.14
C LEU A 16 -1.15 -8.52 0.51
N ASP A 17 -0.99 -8.93 1.77
CA ASP A 17 -1.53 -10.20 2.24
C ASP A 17 -3.06 -10.17 2.30
N MET A 18 -3.65 -9.00 2.48
CA MET A 18 -5.10 -8.87 2.43
C MET A 18 -5.63 -9.05 1.02
N ASP A 19 -4.95 -8.49 0.02
CA ASP A 19 -5.33 -8.61 -1.37
C ASP A 19 -4.16 -8.23 -2.25
N THR A 20 -3.63 -9.18 -3.01
CA THR A 20 -2.48 -8.94 -3.88
C THR A 20 -2.82 -8.04 -5.07
N GLY A 21 -4.11 -7.88 -5.39
CA GLY A 21 -4.50 -7.00 -6.48
C GLY A 21 -4.14 -5.54 -6.28
N CYS A 22 -3.92 -5.12 -5.02
CA CYS A 22 -3.53 -3.75 -4.74
C CYS A 22 -2.05 -3.48 -5.04
N ALA A 23 -1.27 -4.51 -5.38
CA ALA A 23 0.15 -4.35 -5.66
C ALA A 23 0.42 -3.33 -6.77
N GLU A 24 -0.48 -3.21 -7.74
CA GLU A 24 -0.28 -2.27 -8.84
C GLU A 24 -0.19 -0.82 -8.36
N TYR A 25 -0.86 -0.49 -7.26
CA TYR A 25 -0.78 0.87 -6.72
C TYR A 25 0.62 1.17 -6.17
N PHE A 26 1.27 0.17 -5.63
CA PHE A 26 2.64 0.34 -5.16
C PHE A 26 3.63 0.40 -6.33
N PHE A 27 3.35 -0.31 -7.41
CA PHE A 27 4.18 -0.21 -8.61
C PHE A 27 4.10 1.18 -9.21
N GLU A 28 2.96 1.83 -9.14
CA GLU A 28 2.78 3.18 -9.67
C GLU A 28 3.68 4.21 -9.01
N ILE A 29 4.04 4.01 -7.76
CA ILE A 29 4.91 4.93 -7.05
C ILE A 29 6.39 4.54 -7.17
N GLY A 30 6.70 3.52 -7.95
CA GLY A 30 8.06 3.14 -8.24
C GLY A 30 8.61 1.96 -7.45
N MET A 31 7.79 1.28 -6.69
CA MET A 31 8.23 0.11 -5.95
C MET A 31 8.22 -1.11 -6.86
N HIS A 32 9.40 -1.66 -7.10
CA HIS A 32 9.54 -2.79 -8.03
C HIS A 32 9.80 -4.13 -7.33
N CYS A 33 10.06 -4.12 -6.03
CA CYS A 33 10.48 -5.33 -5.31
C CYS A 33 9.52 -5.64 -4.16
N LEU A 34 8.25 -5.82 -4.47
CA LEU A 34 7.24 -6.07 -3.44
C LEU A 34 7.39 -7.43 -2.76
N GLY A 35 8.13 -8.34 -3.37
CA GLY A 35 8.42 -9.63 -2.76
C GLY A 35 9.61 -9.60 -1.81
N CYS A 36 10.32 -8.49 -1.74
CA CYS A 36 11.50 -8.36 -0.89
C CYS A 36 11.08 -8.12 0.56
N PRO A 37 11.63 -8.87 1.52
CA PRO A 37 11.28 -8.68 2.93
C PRO A 37 11.49 -7.24 3.43
N ALA A 38 12.50 -6.56 2.90
CA ALA A 38 12.75 -5.16 3.28
C ALA A 38 11.61 -4.25 2.85
N SER A 39 11.09 -4.44 1.65
CA SER A 39 9.96 -3.64 1.16
C SER A 39 8.67 -3.96 1.92
N ARG A 40 8.45 -5.23 2.20
CA ARG A 40 7.24 -5.65 2.89
C ARG A 40 7.21 -5.16 4.34
N GLY A 41 8.36 -4.96 4.95
CA GLY A 41 8.46 -4.47 6.32
C GLY A 41 8.28 -2.98 6.48
N GLU A 42 8.26 -2.23 5.37
CA GLU A 42 8.05 -0.79 5.42
C GLU A 42 6.57 -0.45 5.55
N THR A 43 6.28 0.67 6.23
CA THR A 43 4.91 1.17 6.25
C THR A 43 4.63 1.93 4.97
N ILE A 44 3.34 2.13 4.68
CA ILE A 44 2.93 2.88 3.50
C ILE A 44 3.52 4.30 3.54
N GLU A 45 3.52 4.91 4.73
CA GLU A 45 4.09 6.24 4.90
C GLU A 45 5.58 6.27 4.56
N GLN A 46 6.33 5.28 5.07
CA GLN A 46 7.76 5.20 4.79
C GLN A 46 8.06 5.02 3.31
N ALA A 47 7.29 4.17 2.65
CA ALA A 47 7.47 3.94 1.22
C ALA A 47 7.18 5.21 0.42
N CYS A 48 6.11 5.90 0.74
CA CYS A 48 5.77 7.15 0.03
C CYS A 48 6.82 8.22 0.24
N GLU A 49 7.39 8.30 1.44
CA GLU A 49 8.43 9.25 1.76
C GLU A 49 9.69 8.98 0.92
N VAL A 50 10.10 7.71 0.83
CA VAL A 50 11.27 7.33 0.07
C VAL A 50 11.09 7.61 -1.43
N HIS A 51 9.89 7.38 -1.95
CA HIS A 51 9.60 7.55 -3.37
C HIS A 51 9.07 8.95 -3.73
N GLY A 52 8.94 9.82 -2.75
CA GLY A 52 8.45 11.18 -2.99
C GLY A 52 6.99 11.24 -3.41
N THR A 53 6.20 10.28 -2.96
CA THR A 53 4.79 10.16 -3.29
C THR A 53 3.94 10.69 -2.14
N ASP A 54 2.79 11.30 -2.50
CA ASP A 54 1.84 11.77 -1.50
C ASP A 54 1.13 10.56 -0.88
N VAL A 55 1.37 10.36 0.42
CA VAL A 55 0.80 9.21 1.12
C VAL A 55 -0.73 9.29 1.15
N ASP A 56 -1.29 10.47 1.30
CA ASP A 56 -2.75 10.62 1.34
C ASP A 56 -3.39 10.21 0.02
N ALA A 57 -2.75 10.56 -1.10
CA ALA A 57 -3.25 10.18 -2.41
C ALA A 57 -3.22 8.65 -2.59
N LEU A 58 -2.16 8.02 -2.15
CA LEU A 58 -2.05 6.56 -2.23
C LEU A 58 -3.08 5.89 -1.32
N LEU A 59 -3.26 6.41 -0.10
CA LEU A 59 -4.25 5.86 0.82
C LEU A 59 -5.66 5.96 0.25
N GLU A 60 -5.97 7.06 -0.41
CA GLU A 60 -7.28 7.22 -1.04
C GLU A 60 -7.51 6.13 -2.09
N LYS A 61 -6.52 5.87 -2.92
CA LYS A 61 -6.61 4.83 -3.95
C LYS A 61 -6.80 3.45 -3.33
N LEU A 62 -6.02 3.16 -2.29
CA LEU A 62 -6.10 1.86 -1.62
C LEU A 62 -7.45 1.68 -0.94
N ASN A 63 -7.93 2.71 -0.26
CA ASN A 63 -9.22 2.62 0.42
C ASN A 63 -10.36 2.46 -0.57
N ASN A 64 -10.30 3.14 -1.71
CA ASN A 64 -11.29 2.98 -2.76
C ASN A 64 -11.27 1.56 -3.32
N TYR A 65 -10.07 1.02 -3.53
CA TYR A 65 -9.92 -0.34 -4.04
C TYR A 65 -10.57 -1.36 -3.09
N PHE A 66 -10.28 -1.24 -1.79
CA PHE A 66 -10.82 -2.19 -0.81
C PHE A 66 -12.31 -1.98 -0.56
N SER A 67 -12.80 -0.75 -0.70
CA SER A 67 -14.22 -0.46 -0.52
C SER A 67 -15.09 -1.04 -1.63
N ASN A 68 -14.52 -1.21 -2.81
CA ASN A 68 -15.25 -1.70 -3.97
C ASN A 68 -15.25 -3.22 -4.11
N LYS A 69 -14.73 -3.93 -3.14
CA LYS A 69 -14.66 -5.39 -3.21
C LYS A 69 -15.89 -6.10 -2.63
#